data_261c79bf867e9e7f7b8c8c2ff29673c7
#
_entry.id   261c79bf867e9e7f7b8c8c2ff29673c7
#
_cell.length_a   1.000
_cell.length_b   1.000
_cell.length_c   1.000
_cell.angle_alpha   90.00
_cell.angle_beta   90.00
_cell.angle_gamma   90.00
#
_symmetry.space_group_name_H-M   'P 1'
#
loop_
_entity.id
_entity.type
_entity.pdbx_description
1 polymer ?
#
loop_
_entity_poly.entity_id
_entity_poly.type
_entity_poly.pdbx_seq_one_letter_code
_entity_poly.pdbx_strand_id
1 'polypeptide(L)'
;ESDEFADKLIGNNVKVLINDIDKIKWKQDIQNDIEKLEELLEYSIQVDNNRDKKLQTLKQTIESKIKNPLNGENKKVIIFTAFADTAQYLYDNISLWAKNLGVESCLITGSGINQSTLFPKERDLNTLLTHFSPISKDRAKIDSTQSKELDILIATDCISEGQNLQDCDFLINYDIHWNPVR
;
A
#
# COMPACT_ATOMS: atom_id res chain seq x y z
N GLU A 1 47.90 6.09 -13.89
CA GLU A 1 47.37 7.49 -14.01
C GLU A 1 45.81 7.54 -14.09
N SER A 2 45.10 6.47 -14.49
CA SER A 2 43.63 6.48 -14.61
C SER A 2 42.89 6.28 -13.28
N ASP A 3 43.48 5.64 -12.28
CA ASP A 3 42.82 5.33 -11.00
C ASP A 3 42.82 6.52 -10.01
N GLU A 4 43.78 7.39 -10.07
CA GLU A 4 43.86 8.56 -9.18
C GLU A 4 42.82 9.65 -9.47
N PHE A 5 42.20 9.64 -10.67
CA PHE A 5 41.14 10.56 -11.07
C PHE A 5 39.76 10.04 -10.70
N ALA A 6 39.55 8.73 -10.66
CA ALA A 6 38.26 8.12 -10.35
C ALA A 6 37.78 8.45 -8.93
N ASP A 7 38.72 8.49 -7.97
CA ASP A 7 38.43 8.80 -6.56
C ASP A 7 38.10 10.29 -6.28
N LYS A 8 38.26 11.15 -7.29
CA LYS A 8 37.99 12.59 -7.18
C LYS A 8 36.68 13.02 -7.83
N LEU A 9 35.95 12.08 -8.44
CA LEU A 9 34.69 12.33 -9.10
C LEU A 9 33.50 11.86 -8.27
N ILE A 10 32.49 12.69 -8.13
CA ILE A 10 31.21 12.33 -7.48
C ILE A 10 30.04 12.56 -8.45
N GLY A 11 28.97 11.79 -8.26
CA GLY A 11 27.76 11.80 -9.08
C GLY A 11 27.58 10.55 -9.93
N ASN A 12 26.33 10.19 -10.21
CA ASN A 12 25.99 9.02 -11.01
C ASN A 12 25.90 9.36 -12.50
N ASN A 13 24.94 10.21 -12.87
CA ASN A 13 24.68 10.58 -14.28
C ASN A 13 25.57 11.70 -14.76
N VAL A 14 25.89 12.65 -13.90
CA VAL A 14 26.83 13.75 -14.17
C VAL A 14 27.93 13.63 -13.14
N LYS A 15 29.17 13.44 -13.60
CA LYS A 15 30.35 13.36 -12.75
C LYS A 15 31.00 14.72 -12.61
N VAL A 16 31.19 15.17 -11.39
CA VAL A 16 31.81 16.47 -11.05
C VAL A 16 33.04 16.23 -10.20
N LEU A 17 34.10 17.00 -10.44
CA LEU A 17 35.29 16.94 -9.60
C LEU A 17 35.01 17.53 -8.21
N ILE A 18 35.39 16.81 -7.15
CA ILE A 18 35.22 17.26 -5.76
C ILE A 18 35.87 18.65 -5.51
N ASN A 19 36.92 18.97 -6.25
CA ASN A 19 37.63 20.25 -6.13
C ASN A 19 36.87 21.43 -6.73
N ASP A 20 35.92 21.17 -7.64
CA ASP A 20 35.09 22.20 -8.29
C ASP A 20 33.84 22.52 -7.47
N ILE A 21 33.62 21.81 -6.38
CA ILE A 21 32.47 22.00 -5.49
C ILE A 21 32.86 22.89 -4.32
N ASP A 22 32.01 23.92 -4.04
CA ASP A 22 32.08 24.66 -2.78
C ASP A 22 31.63 23.75 -1.63
N LYS A 23 32.60 23.06 -1.03
CA LYS A 23 32.38 22.08 0.05
C LYS A 23 31.79 22.72 1.30
N ILE A 24 32.09 24.00 1.55
CA ILE A 24 31.60 24.73 2.73
C ILE A 24 30.10 24.97 2.55
N LYS A 25 29.72 25.53 1.40
CA LYS A 25 28.33 25.77 1.07
C LYS A 25 27.52 24.48 1.00
N TRP A 26 28.06 23.46 0.33
CA TRP A 26 27.40 22.15 0.24
C TRP A 26 27.14 21.53 1.60
N LYS A 27 28.13 21.59 2.53
CA LYS A 27 27.97 21.12 3.90
C LYS A 27 26.87 21.91 4.63
N GLN A 28 26.80 23.23 4.45
CA GLN A 28 25.77 24.08 5.05
C GLN A 28 24.39 23.73 4.51
N ASP A 29 24.27 23.55 3.19
CA ASP A 29 22.98 23.19 2.56
C ASP A 29 22.47 21.83 3.06
N ILE A 30 23.35 20.81 3.16
CA ILE A 30 23.01 19.52 3.74
C ILE A 30 22.59 19.64 5.21
N GLN A 31 23.30 20.45 6.00
CA GLN A 31 22.96 20.65 7.40
C GLN A 31 21.57 21.31 7.55
N ASN A 32 21.27 22.31 6.74
CA ASN A 32 19.96 22.95 6.71
C ASN A 32 18.85 21.97 6.30
N ASP A 33 19.14 21.07 5.35
CA ASP A 33 18.17 20.05 4.92
C ASP A 33 17.92 19.01 6.03
N ILE A 34 18.96 18.61 6.76
CA ILE A 34 18.84 17.72 7.92
C ILE A 34 17.94 18.36 8.98
N GLU A 35 18.19 19.63 9.35
CA GLU A 35 17.40 20.34 10.36
C GLU A 35 15.91 20.42 9.97
N LYS A 36 15.62 20.71 8.69
CA LYS A 36 14.24 20.70 8.19
C LYS A 36 13.59 19.33 8.21
N LEU A 37 14.35 18.27 7.87
CA LEU A 37 13.85 16.90 7.91
C LEU A 37 13.60 16.45 9.36
N GLU A 38 14.44 16.82 10.29
CA GLU A 38 14.24 16.56 11.73
C GLU A 38 12.98 17.25 12.25
N GLU A 39 12.76 18.53 11.89
CA GLU A 39 11.53 19.25 12.23
C GLU A 39 10.28 18.55 11.66
N LEU A 40 10.32 18.15 10.39
CA LEU A 40 9.22 17.41 9.75
C LEU A 40 8.98 16.05 10.41
N LEU A 41 10.04 15.37 10.83
CA LEU A 41 9.96 14.11 11.56
C LEU A 41 9.26 14.29 12.91
N GLU A 42 9.60 15.34 13.66
CA GLU A 42 8.94 15.66 14.93
C GLU A 42 7.43 15.89 14.75
N TYR A 43 7.02 16.63 13.72
CA TYR A 43 5.60 16.79 13.41
C TYR A 43 4.94 15.47 12.99
N SER A 44 5.62 14.66 12.21
CA SER A 44 5.11 13.37 11.73
C SER A 44 4.86 12.37 12.87
N ILE A 45 5.79 12.30 13.84
CA ILE A 45 5.67 11.42 15.01
C ILE A 45 4.43 11.76 15.87
N GLN A 46 3.98 13.01 15.85
CA GLN A 46 2.78 13.44 16.59
C GLN A 46 1.48 12.96 15.95
N VAL A 47 1.51 12.50 14.69
CA VAL A 47 0.32 11.97 14.01
C VAL A 47 0.18 10.49 14.33
N ASP A 48 -0.61 10.18 15.35
CA ASP A 48 -1.03 8.81 15.66
C ASP A 48 -2.29 8.41 14.85
N ASN A 49 -2.69 7.15 14.96
CA ASN A 49 -3.85 6.61 14.25
C ASN A 49 -5.17 7.33 14.60
N ASN A 50 -5.26 7.99 15.77
CA ASN A 50 -6.43 8.75 16.19
C ASN A 50 -6.46 10.14 15.55
N ARG A 51 -5.30 10.64 15.16
CA ARG A 51 -5.14 11.95 14.49
C ARG A 51 -5.12 11.83 12.97
N ASP A 52 -4.93 10.61 12.42
CA ASP A 52 -4.98 10.36 10.98
C ASP A 52 -6.43 10.43 10.47
N LYS A 53 -6.81 11.62 10.03
CA LYS A 53 -8.15 11.88 9.48
C LYS A 53 -8.45 11.09 8.20
N LYS A 54 -7.43 10.84 7.39
CA LYS A 54 -7.56 10.07 6.15
C LYS A 54 -7.90 8.60 6.46
N LEU A 55 -7.17 7.99 7.40
CA LEU A 55 -7.47 6.64 7.88
C LEU A 55 -8.85 6.55 8.54
N GLN A 56 -9.23 7.53 9.36
CA GLN A 56 -10.56 7.57 9.98
C GLN A 56 -11.67 7.63 8.94
N THR A 57 -11.53 8.50 7.93
CA THR A 57 -12.50 8.61 6.82
C THR A 57 -12.58 7.31 6.04
N LEU A 58 -11.44 6.67 5.77
CA LEU A 58 -11.41 5.37 5.10
C LEU A 58 -12.18 4.32 5.92
N LYS A 59 -11.94 4.21 7.22
CA LYS A 59 -12.67 3.28 8.11
C LYS A 59 -14.18 3.55 8.09
N GLN A 60 -14.60 4.80 8.18
CA GLN A 60 -16.02 5.18 8.10
C GLN A 60 -16.64 4.78 6.76
N THR A 61 -15.93 4.99 5.65
CA THR A 61 -16.38 4.61 4.30
C THR A 61 -16.56 3.10 4.19
N ILE A 62 -15.58 2.32 4.64
CA ILE A 62 -15.64 0.85 4.66
C ILE A 62 -16.80 0.36 5.54
N GLU A 63 -16.92 0.90 6.75
CA GLU A 63 -17.99 0.54 7.68
C GLU A 63 -19.38 0.83 7.10
N SER A 64 -19.53 1.97 6.44
CA SER A 64 -20.76 2.33 5.74
C SER A 64 -21.08 1.32 4.63
N LYS A 65 -20.09 0.93 3.82
CA LYS A 65 -20.26 -0.07 2.77
C LYS A 65 -20.64 -1.45 3.32
N ILE A 66 -20.03 -1.87 4.44
CA ILE A 66 -20.33 -3.16 5.09
C ILE A 66 -21.75 -3.17 5.65
N LYS A 67 -22.17 -2.09 6.29
CA LYS A 67 -23.50 -1.96 6.94
C LYS A 67 -24.63 -1.73 5.92
N ASN A 68 -24.32 -1.04 4.81
CA ASN A 68 -25.27 -0.69 3.76
C ASN A 68 -24.68 -1.06 2.40
N PRO A 69 -24.63 -2.36 2.05
CA PRO A 69 -24.10 -2.79 0.77
C PRO A 69 -24.87 -2.18 -0.42
N LEU A 70 -24.14 -1.84 -1.49
CA LEU A 70 -24.75 -1.26 -2.70
C LEU A 70 -25.55 -2.29 -3.51
N ASN A 71 -25.08 -3.55 -3.52
CA ASN A 71 -25.68 -4.63 -4.29
C ASN A 71 -25.88 -5.87 -3.40
N GLY A 72 -27.14 -6.14 -3.02
CA GLY A 72 -27.47 -7.29 -2.17
C GLY A 72 -26.73 -7.28 -0.84
N GLU A 73 -25.98 -8.35 -0.56
CA GLU A 73 -25.15 -8.48 0.65
C GLU A 73 -23.65 -8.30 0.36
N ASN A 74 -23.30 -7.74 -0.79
CA ASN A 74 -21.91 -7.58 -1.22
C ASN A 74 -21.15 -6.59 -0.35
N LYS A 75 -20.19 -7.09 0.45
CA LYS A 75 -19.35 -6.32 1.34
C LYS A 75 -17.94 -6.05 0.78
N LYS A 76 -17.67 -6.47 -0.46
CA LYS A 76 -16.34 -6.42 -1.03
C LYS A 76 -15.89 -5.00 -1.30
N VAL A 77 -14.64 -4.72 -0.93
CA VAL A 77 -13.96 -3.43 -1.11
C VAL A 77 -12.54 -3.67 -1.59
N ILE A 78 -12.15 -2.99 -2.65
CA ILE A 78 -10.74 -2.90 -3.07
C ILE A 78 -10.21 -1.53 -2.66
N ILE A 79 -9.02 -1.50 -2.06
CA ILE A 79 -8.30 -0.29 -1.70
C ILE A 79 -6.97 -0.30 -2.43
N PHE A 80 -6.80 0.62 -3.36
CA PHE A 80 -5.53 0.82 -4.05
C PHE A 80 -4.72 1.95 -3.42
N THR A 81 -3.41 1.73 -3.33
CA THR A 81 -2.42 2.72 -2.92
C THR A 81 -1.18 2.60 -3.80
N ALA A 82 -0.49 3.72 -4.04
CA ALA A 82 0.71 3.74 -4.88
C ALA A 82 1.94 3.11 -4.20
N PHE A 83 1.98 3.10 -2.86
CA PHE A 83 3.17 2.72 -2.10
C PHE A 83 2.95 1.47 -1.24
N ALA A 84 3.91 0.55 -1.26
CA ALA A 84 3.86 -0.67 -0.47
C ALA A 84 3.82 -0.39 1.05
N ASP A 85 4.56 0.61 1.52
CA ASP A 85 4.55 1.01 2.94
C ASP A 85 3.19 1.56 3.37
N THR A 86 2.51 2.31 2.50
CA THR A 86 1.14 2.77 2.75
C THR A 86 0.17 1.59 2.77
N ALA A 87 0.31 0.63 1.86
CA ALA A 87 -0.52 -0.57 1.85
C ALA A 87 -0.35 -1.38 3.15
N GLN A 88 0.88 -1.55 3.63
CA GLN A 88 1.18 -2.21 4.90
C GLN A 88 0.57 -1.44 6.08
N TYR A 89 0.77 -0.13 6.13
CA TYR A 89 0.17 0.73 7.16
C TYR A 89 -1.36 0.58 7.21
N LEU A 90 -2.02 0.59 6.06
CA LEU A 90 -3.46 0.40 5.98
C LEU A 90 -3.87 -0.99 6.49
N TYR A 91 -3.16 -2.03 6.08
CA TYR A 91 -3.45 -3.38 6.52
C TYR A 91 -3.31 -3.55 8.04
N ASP A 92 -2.25 -3.04 8.63
CA ASP A 92 -1.99 -3.10 10.07
C ASP A 92 -3.09 -2.38 10.88
N ASN A 93 -3.65 -1.31 10.34
CA ASN A 93 -4.69 -0.51 11.00
C ASN A 93 -6.12 -0.97 10.71
N ILE A 94 -6.34 -1.70 9.62
CA ILE A 94 -7.69 -2.08 9.16
C ILE A 94 -7.99 -3.56 9.47
N SER A 95 -7.01 -4.46 9.36
CA SER A 95 -7.23 -5.90 9.37
C SER A 95 -7.98 -6.42 10.61
N LEU A 96 -7.50 -6.10 11.81
CA LEU A 96 -8.15 -6.52 13.06
C LEU A 96 -9.47 -5.79 13.31
N TRP A 97 -9.54 -4.52 12.96
CA TRP A 97 -10.77 -3.75 13.07
C TRP A 97 -11.86 -4.29 12.15
N ALA A 98 -11.53 -4.62 10.89
CA ALA A 98 -12.45 -5.23 9.93
C ALA A 98 -12.93 -6.61 10.38
N LYS A 99 -12.03 -7.41 10.95
CA LYS A 99 -12.37 -8.72 11.52
C LYS A 99 -13.41 -8.61 12.64
N ASN A 100 -13.36 -7.56 13.46
CA ASN A 100 -14.37 -7.28 14.48
C ASN A 100 -15.74 -6.88 13.89
N LEU A 101 -15.76 -6.43 12.63
CA LEU A 101 -17.00 -6.19 11.86
C LEU A 101 -17.49 -7.44 11.12
N GLY A 102 -16.80 -8.57 11.29
CA GLY A 102 -17.17 -9.85 10.68
C GLY A 102 -16.75 -10.01 9.22
N VAL A 103 -15.75 -9.25 8.75
CA VAL A 103 -15.19 -9.33 7.41
C VAL A 103 -13.71 -9.64 7.44
N GLU A 104 -13.22 -10.42 6.47
CA GLU A 104 -11.82 -10.81 6.36
C GLU A 104 -11.09 -9.94 5.32
N SER A 105 -9.81 -9.68 5.56
CA SER A 105 -9.00 -8.80 4.72
C SER A 105 -7.71 -9.46 4.24
N CYS A 106 -7.17 -8.95 3.13
CA CYS A 106 -5.84 -9.33 2.65
C CYS A 106 -5.07 -8.12 2.14
N LEU A 107 -3.75 -8.28 2.16
CA LEU A 107 -2.75 -7.37 1.61
C LEU A 107 -1.99 -8.05 0.49
N ILE A 108 -1.88 -7.37 -0.65
CA ILE A 108 -1.11 -7.83 -1.81
C ILE A 108 -0.24 -6.67 -2.29
N THR A 109 1.08 -6.88 -2.25
CA THR A 109 2.07 -5.91 -2.77
C THR A 109 3.05 -6.61 -3.70
N GLY A 110 3.57 -5.88 -4.68
CA GLY A 110 4.51 -6.46 -5.66
C GLY A 110 5.89 -6.83 -5.09
N SER A 111 6.25 -6.31 -3.93
CA SER A 111 7.58 -6.46 -3.34
C SER A 111 7.59 -7.08 -1.94
N GLY A 112 6.41 -7.40 -1.39
CA GLY A 112 6.27 -7.88 -0.02
C GLY A 112 5.65 -9.27 0.08
N ILE A 113 5.55 -9.73 1.33
CA ILE A 113 4.85 -10.96 1.68
C ILE A 113 3.35 -10.68 1.69
N ASN A 114 2.58 -11.46 0.95
CA ASN A 114 1.12 -11.37 0.99
C ASN A 114 0.59 -11.77 2.36
N GLN A 115 -0.36 -11.02 2.89
CA GLN A 115 -0.93 -11.23 4.21
C GLN A 115 -2.45 -11.40 4.14
N SER A 116 -3.03 -12.09 5.12
CA SER A 116 -4.48 -12.28 5.19
C SER A 116 -4.93 -12.59 6.61
N THR A 117 -6.10 -12.10 6.98
CA THR A 117 -6.77 -12.46 8.24
C THR A 117 -7.47 -13.80 8.16
N LEU A 118 -7.76 -14.30 6.96
CA LEU A 118 -8.42 -15.57 6.72
C LEU A 118 -7.45 -16.75 6.82
N PHE A 119 -6.21 -16.59 6.35
CA PHE A 119 -5.19 -17.62 6.31
C PHE A 119 -4.08 -17.33 7.31
N PRO A 120 -3.74 -18.29 8.21
CA PRO A 120 -2.69 -18.07 9.21
C PRO A 120 -1.28 -18.12 8.63
N LYS A 121 -1.12 -18.62 7.38
CA LYS A 121 0.14 -18.67 6.65
C LYS A 121 0.01 -17.85 5.36
N GLU A 122 1.15 -17.38 4.88
CA GLU A 122 1.22 -16.75 3.57
C GLU A 122 0.57 -17.59 2.48
N ARG A 123 -0.11 -16.94 1.56
CA ARG A 123 -0.71 -17.54 0.36
C ARG A 123 -0.23 -16.79 -0.87
N ASP A 124 -0.14 -17.52 -1.96
CA ASP A 124 0.15 -16.93 -3.25
C ASP A 124 -0.98 -16.00 -3.72
N LEU A 125 -0.63 -15.14 -4.65
CA LEU A 125 -1.54 -14.14 -5.23
C LEU A 125 -2.85 -14.77 -5.73
N ASN A 126 -2.76 -15.87 -6.47
CA ASN A 126 -3.95 -16.50 -7.09
C ASN A 126 -4.90 -17.04 -6.04
N THR A 127 -4.39 -17.63 -4.98
CA THR A 127 -5.20 -18.13 -3.86
C THR A 127 -5.96 -16.98 -3.20
N LEU A 128 -5.30 -15.87 -2.87
CA LEU A 128 -5.95 -14.72 -2.24
C LEU A 128 -7.00 -14.09 -3.16
N LEU A 129 -6.69 -13.89 -4.42
CA LEU A 129 -7.63 -13.33 -5.38
C LEU A 129 -8.81 -14.26 -5.67
N THR A 130 -8.61 -15.59 -5.62
CA THR A 130 -9.70 -16.56 -5.76
C THR A 130 -10.66 -16.50 -4.56
N HIS A 131 -10.16 -16.26 -3.35
CA HIS A 131 -11.01 -16.09 -2.17
C HIS A 131 -11.63 -14.69 -2.07
N PHE A 132 -11.04 -13.69 -2.72
CA PHE A 132 -11.61 -12.37 -2.84
C PHE A 132 -12.71 -12.30 -3.92
N SER A 133 -12.50 -12.92 -5.08
CA SER A 133 -13.47 -12.96 -6.20
C SER A 133 -13.88 -14.41 -6.51
N PRO A 134 -14.63 -15.07 -5.63
CA PRO A 134 -14.89 -16.51 -5.74
C PRO A 134 -15.78 -16.88 -6.93
N ILE A 135 -16.68 -16.00 -7.37
CA ILE A 135 -17.56 -16.25 -8.51
C ILE A 135 -16.78 -16.06 -9.80
N SER A 136 -16.14 -14.89 -9.97
CA SER A 136 -15.38 -14.56 -11.18
C SER A 136 -14.18 -15.45 -11.43
N LYS A 137 -13.65 -16.09 -10.37
CA LYS A 137 -12.49 -17.02 -10.42
C LYS A 137 -12.86 -18.48 -10.25
N ASP A 138 -14.14 -18.83 -10.34
CA ASP A 138 -14.62 -20.23 -10.23
C ASP A 138 -14.06 -20.97 -8.98
N ARG A 139 -13.99 -20.30 -7.81
CA ARG A 139 -13.41 -20.88 -6.59
C ARG A 139 -13.98 -22.27 -6.26
N ALA A 140 -15.27 -22.48 -6.45
CA ALA A 140 -15.92 -23.74 -6.15
C ALA A 140 -15.32 -24.95 -6.90
N LYS A 141 -14.67 -24.70 -8.04
CA LYS A 141 -13.96 -25.74 -8.81
C LYS A 141 -12.52 -25.96 -8.31
N ILE A 142 -11.91 -24.95 -7.65
CA ILE A 142 -10.50 -24.92 -7.25
C ILE A 142 -10.35 -25.32 -5.79
N ASP A 143 -11.14 -24.72 -4.90
CA ASP A 143 -11.11 -24.99 -3.46
C ASP A 143 -12.54 -24.98 -2.88
N SER A 144 -13.08 -26.15 -2.67
CA SER A 144 -14.38 -26.35 -2.04
C SER A 144 -14.31 -26.47 -0.51
N THR A 145 -13.10 -26.48 0.07
CA THR A 145 -12.89 -26.73 1.51
C THR A 145 -13.08 -25.49 2.36
N GLN A 146 -12.79 -24.31 1.81
CA GLN A 146 -12.93 -23.05 2.51
C GLN A 146 -14.19 -22.29 2.05
N SER A 147 -15.16 -22.18 2.97
CA SER A 147 -16.41 -21.45 2.71
C SER A 147 -16.31 -19.95 2.91
N LYS A 148 -15.37 -19.48 3.75
CA LYS A 148 -15.17 -18.06 4.00
C LYS A 148 -14.53 -17.35 2.82
N GLU A 149 -14.84 -16.08 2.68
CA GLU A 149 -14.35 -15.20 1.64
C GLU A 149 -13.48 -14.08 2.23
N LEU A 150 -12.69 -13.46 1.38
CA LEU A 150 -12.03 -12.21 1.65
C LEU A 150 -12.94 -11.08 1.17
N ASP A 151 -13.15 -10.08 2.02
CA ASP A 151 -14.05 -8.97 1.74
C ASP A 151 -13.29 -7.68 1.43
N ILE A 152 -12.13 -7.48 2.07
CA ILE A 152 -11.31 -6.29 1.87
C ILE A 152 -9.98 -6.70 1.25
N LEU A 153 -9.68 -6.11 0.10
CA LEU A 153 -8.40 -6.26 -0.59
C LEU A 153 -7.66 -4.93 -0.56
N ILE A 154 -6.50 -4.91 0.09
CA ILE A 154 -5.58 -3.77 0.07
C ILE A 154 -4.43 -4.13 -0.85
N ALA A 155 -4.17 -3.32 -1.87
CA ALA A 155 -3.18 -3.64 -2.88
C ALA A 155 -2.47 -2.42 -3.47
N THR A 156 -1.29 -2.67 -4.01
CA THR A 156 -0.60 -1.73 -4.91
C THR A 156 -0.92 -2.04 -6.36
N ASP A 157 -0.37 -1.29 -7.29
CA ASP A 157 -0.59 -1.43 -8.74
C ASP A 157 -0.23 -2.82 -9.31
N CYS A 158 0.42 -3.68 -8.53
CA CYS A 158 0.81 -5.03 -8.95
C CYS A 158 -0.36 -5.94 -9.36
N ILE A 159 -1.59 -5.60 -8.96
CA ILE A 159 -2.81 -6.33 -9.34
C ILE A 159 -3.70 -5.55 -10.30
N SER A 160 -3.27 -4.37 -10.76
CA SER A 160 -4.10 -3.47 -11.59
C SER A 160 -4.38 -4.01 -12.99
N GLU A 161 -3.57 -4.93 -13.50
CA GLU A 161 -3.71 -5.46 -14.86
C GLU A 161 -4.04 -6.96 -14.89
N GLY A 162 -5.00 -7.32 -15.74
CA GLY A 162 -5.30 -8.72 -16.08
C GLY A 162 -6.03 -9.55 -15.01
N GLN A 163 -6.47 -8.96 -13.89
CA GLN A 163 -7.18 -9.68 -12.86
C GLN A 163 -8.70 -9.49 -12.99
N ASN A 164 -9.42 -10.63 -13.04
CA ASN A 164 -10.88 -10.60 -12.98
C ASN A 164 -11.34 -10.51 -11.53
N LEU A 165 -11.79 -9.33 -11.11
CA LEU A 165 -12.26 -9.01 -9.76
C LEU A 165 -13.70 -8.46 -9.78
N GLN A 166 -14.52 -8.91 -10.72
CA GLN A 166 -15.88 -8.44 -10.95
C GLN A 166 -16.86 -8.72 -9.80
N ASP A 167 -16.49 -9.56 -8.84
CA ASP A 167 -17.29 -9.77 -7.64
C ASP A 167 -17.28 -8.55 -6.72
N CYS A 168 -16.32 -7.62 -6.88
CA CYS A 168 -16.23 -6.40 -6.12
C CYS A 168 -16.93 -5.25 -6.84
N ASP A 169 -17.77 -4.53 -6.12
CA ASP A 169 -18.53 -3.38 -6.61
C ASP A 169 -18.08 -2.04 -6.00
N PHE A 170 -17.04 -2.04 -5.17
CA PHE A 170 -16.59 -0.85 -4.46
C PHE A 170 -15.07 -0.71 -4.45
N LEU A 171 -14.57 0.31 -5.13
CA LEU A 171 -13.13 0.59 -5.25
C LEU A 171 -12.80 1.94 -4.63
N ILE A 172 -11.72 1.97 -3.84
CA ILE A 172 -11.18 3.17 -3.21
C ILE A 172 -9.73 3.36 -3.69
N ASN A 173 -9.45 4.46 -4.35
CA ASN A 173 -8.09 4.93 -4.55
C ASN A 173 -7.67 5.75 -3.33
N TYR A 174 -6.81 5.18 -2.49
CA TYR A 174 -6.38 5.84 -1.26
C TYR A 174 -5.45 7.01 -1.56
N ASP A 175 -4.54 6.86 -2.51
CA ASP A 175 -3.66 7.93 -2.95
C ASP A 175 -4.17 8.53 -4.26
N ILE A 176 -4.14 9.86 -4.33
CA ILE A 176 -4.38 10.56 -5.58
C ILE A 176 -3.12 10.37 -6.44
N HIS A 177 -3.27 9.65 -7.53
CA HIS A 177 -2.19 9.52 -8.50
C HIS A 177 -1.88 10.89 -9.10
N TRP A 178 -0.61 11.30 -9.11
CA TRP A 178 -0.18 12.57 -9.69
C TRP A 178 -0.44 12.67 -11.21
N ASN A 179 -0.69 11.53 -11.87
CA ASN A 179 -1.14 11.46 -13.26
C ASN A 179 -2.56 10.85 -13.32
N PRO A 180 -3.63 11.64 -13.38
CA PRO A 180 -5.01 11.15 -13.36
C PRO A 180 -5.45 10.44 -14.65
N VAL A 181 -4.57 10.31 -15.66
CA VAL A 181 -4.86 9.72 -16.98
C VAL A 181 -4.40 8.26 -17.08
N ARG A 182 -4.04 7.64 -15.98
CA ARG A 182 -3.74 6.20 -15.95
C ARG A 182 -4.91 5.39 -15.47
#